data_2428d967adad53fef56dc1bf3248d76c
#
_entry.id   2428d967adad53fef56dc1bf3248d76c
#
_cell.length_a   1.000
_cell.length_b   1.000
_cell.length_c   1.000
_cell.angle_alpha   90.00
_cell.angle_beta   90.00
_cell.angle_gamma   90.00
#
_symmetry.space_group_name_H-M   'P 1'
#
loop_
_entity.id
_entity.type
_entity.pdbx_description
1 polymer ?
#
loop_
_entity_poly.entity_id
_entity_poly.type
_entity_poly.pdbx_seq_one_letter_code
_entity_poly.pdbx_strand_id
1 'polypeptide(L)'
;MNVIEKLKNLDPVNKTYLEKYIRHLKLKQLKQKTIDTKVWRIYTFLSWSKFSDAQEAGPERLEDYFIERRATVSPFTLQGDILELKLFFRWLVPDREKELFRNIRMRRPRKHLPVDQLITREDIVRLVDVCDKPRDRALIMLMWDSGARIGELLSLNIGHVQFDRYGAVVIVNGKTGMRRLRLISSVPDLQTWVNTHPLRADANAPLFVTSRRYGHEPRRMSIRTVENKLKYVARKLGMTKPIHPHAIRHARLTDLTRSNGKKQGLSEMELRLVAGWEKNSAMPEVYVHLSGADVERKLLENAGLVDDASDRMDTALEPRQCPRCKALNAYDAFYCATCSMALVEEAARKVDESTEEAKKSGEYLEYMELVRQLKKDLGLS
;
A
#
# COMPACT_ATOMS: atom_id res chain seq x y z
N MET A 1 -6.44 -23.49 -1.99
CA MET A 1 -6.77 -24.88 -1.52
C MET A 1 -8.08 -24.77 -0.79
N ASN A 2 -9.09 -25.47 -1.25
CA ASN A 2 -10.45 -25.36 -0.74
C ASN A 2 -10.51 -26.00 0.67
N VAL A 3 -10.93 -25.24 1.69
CA VAL A 3 -11.02 -25.77 3.08
C VAL A 3 -11.92 -27.00 3.12
N ILE A 4 -12.94 -27.04 2.26
CA ILE A 4 -13.88 -28.16 2.17
C ILE A 4 -13.21 -29.50 1.80
N GLU A 5 -12.15 -29.48 0.96
CA GLU A 5 -11.42 -30.71 0.60
C GLU A 5 -10.65 -31.32 1.79
N LYS A 6 -10.20 -30.47 2.73
CA LYS A 6 -9.50 -30.93 3.94
C LYS A 6 -10.42 -31.54 4.99
N LEU A 7 -11.71 -31.21 4.96
CA LEU A 7 -12.68 -31.80 5.89
C LEU A 7 -12.82 -33.33 5.75
N LYS A 8 -12.34 -33.90 4.65
CA LYS A 8 -12.35 -35.37 4.42
C LYS A 8 -11.54 -36.16 5.46
N ASN A 9 -10.59 -35.52 6.14
CA ASN A 9 -9.69 -36.14 7.09
C ASN A 9 -10.15 -36.01 8.55
N LEU A 10 -11.32 -35.45 8.80
CA LEU A 10 -11.92 -35.36 10.12
C LEU A 10 -12.85 -36.57 10.37
N ASP A 11 -13.02 -36.90 11.65
CA ASP A 11 -14.08 -37.78 12.06
C ASP A 11 -15.45 -37.33 11.50
N PRO A 12 -16.33 -38.27 11.04
CA PRO A 12 -17.63 -37.94 10.45
C PRO A 12 -18.51 -37.03 11.32
N VAL A 13 -18.46 -37.23 12.65
CA VAL A 13 -19.26 -36.43 13.62
C VAL A 13 -18.74 -34.97 13.61
N ASN A 14 -17.43 -34.77 13.76
CA ASN A 14 -16.81 -33.47 13.75
C ASN A 14 -16.95 -32.74 12.42
N LYS A 15 -16.89 -33.48 11.32
CA LYS A 15 -17.16 -32.95 9.98
C LYS A 15 -18.60 -32.41 9.90
N THR A 16 -19.59 -33.15 10.42
CA THR A 16 -20.97 -32.70 10.44
C THR A 16 -21.15 -31.42 11.25
N TYR A 17 -20.50 -31.31 12.41
CA TYR A 17 -20.52 -30.05 13.20
C TYR A 17 -19.94 -28.89 12.43
N LEU A 18 -18.83 -29.09 11.76
CA LEU A 18 -18.16 -28.03 11.01
C LEU A 18 -18.98 -27.57 9.80
N GLU A 19 -19.66 -28.51 9.11
CA GLU A 19 -20.59 -28.19 8.01
C GLU A 19 -21.81 -27.39 8.52
N LYS A 20 -22.39 -27.76 9.66
CA LYS A 20 -23.46 -26.99 10.31
C LYS A 20 -22.99 -25.61 10.76
N TYR A 21 -21.76 -25.50 11.30
CA TYR A 21 -21.18 -24.22 11.70
C TYR A 21 -20.90 -23.33 10.49
N ILE A 22 -20.41 -23.86 9.37
CA ILE A 22 -20.27 -23.14 8.10
C ILE A 22 -21.60 -22.55 7.66
N ARG A 23 -22.70 -23.34 7.73
CA ARG A 23 -24.05 -22.85 7.43
C ARG A 23 -24.43 -21.69 8.36
N HIS A 24 -24.19 -21.82 9.65
CA HIS A 24 -24.43 -20.77 10.64
C HIS A 24 -23.63 -19.48 10.31
N LEU A 25 -22.36 -19.59 9.92
CA LEU A 25 -21.53 -18.43 9.51
C LEU A 25 -22.04 -17.78 8.21
N LYS A 26 -22.55 -18.58 7.25
CA LYS A 26 -23.18 -18.08 6.02
C LYS A 26 -24.46 -17.30 6.32
N LEU A 27 -25.31 -17.79 7.24
CA LEU A 27 -26.52 -17.07 7.67
C LEU A 27 -26.19 -15.71 8.33
N LYS A 28 -25.03 -15.58 8.96
CA LYS A 28 -24.50 -14.30 9.46
C LYS A 28 -23.91 -13.40 8.35
N GLN A 29 -24.09 -13.75 7.08
CA GLN A 29 -23.63 -12.97 5.90
C GLN A 29 -22.12 -12.66 5.90
N LEU A 30 -21.30 -13.53 6.49
CA LEU A 30 -19.86 -13.34 6.48
C LEU A 30 -19.29 -13.61 5.10
N LYS A 31 -18.25 -12.84 4.72
CA LYS A 31 -17.53 -13.06 3.46
C LYS A 31 -16.84 -14.43 3.46
N GLN A 32 -16.84 -15.12 2.32
CA GLN A 32 -16.28 -16.48 2.18
C GLN A 32 -14.86 -16.59 2.75
N LYS A 33 -13.98 -15.65 2.45
CA LYS A 33 -12.59 -15.63 3.00
C LYS A 33 -12.56 -15.60 4.53
N THR A 34 -13.52 -14.94 5.17
CA THR A 34 -13.63 -14.89 6.64
C THR A 34 -14.07 -16.25 7.16
N ILE A 35 -15.07 -16.88 6.49
CA ILE A 35 -15.53 -18.23 6.81
C ILE A 35 -14.38 -19.23 6.71
N ASP A 36 -13.62 -19.19 5.60
CA ASP A 36 -12.48 -20.08 5.37
C ASP A 36 -11.42 -19.97 6.47
N THR A 37 -11.13 -18.73 6.91
CA THR A 37 -10.16 -18.50 8.00
C THR A 37 -10.64 -19.05 9.33
N LYS A 38 -11.92 -18.86 9.65
CA LYS A 38 -12.56 -19.36 10.88
C LYS A 38 -12.58 -20.89 10.91
N VAL A 39 -13.05 -21.49 9.83
CA VAL A 39 -13.13 -22.94 9.66
C VAL A 39 -11.74 -23.58 9.71
N TRP A 40 -10.72 -22.95 9.10
CA TRP A 40 -9.35 -23.41 9.17
C TRP A 40 -8.82 -23.52 10.61
N ARG A 41 -9.10 -22.54 11.45
CA ARG A 41 -8.68 -22.54 12.86
C ARG A 41 -9.32 -23.68 13.65
N ILE A 42 -10.63 -23.89 13.48
CA ILE A 42 -11.36 -24.98 14.12
C ILE A 42 -10.85 -26.33 13.60
N TYR A 43 -10.70 -26.47 12.28
CA TYR A 43 -10.12 -27.65 11.66
C TYR A 43 -8.75 -28.01 12.24
N THR A 44 -7.88 -27.02 12.44
CA THR A 44 -6.54 -27.24 12.99
C THR A 44 -6.60 -27.84 14.40
N PHE A 45 -7.52 -27.36 15.23
CA PHE A 45 -7.76 -27.93 16.57
C PHE A 45 -8.31 -29.36 16.49
N LEU A 46 -9.37 -29.57 15.73
CA LEU A 46 -10.02 -30.88 15.60
C LEU A 46 -9.07 -31.95 15.05
N SER A 47 -8.23 -31.59 14.09
CA SER A 47 -7.20 -32.48 13.53
C SER A 47 -6.10 -32.80 14.54
N TRP A 48 -5.73 -31.84 15.41
CA TRP A 48 -4.74 -32.05 16.45
C TRP A 48 -5.30 -32.91 17.60
N SER A 49 -6.54 -32.62 18.04
CA SER A 49 -7.16 -33.27 19.19
C SER A 49 -7.46 -34.75 18.97
N LYS A 50 -7.70 -35.14 17.70
CA LYS A 50 -8.11 -36.51 17.31
C LYS A 50 -9.35 -37.01 18.03
N PHE A 51 -10.23 -36.13 18.49
CA PHE A 51 -11.50 -36.51 19.07
C PHE A 51 -12.40 -37.17 18.04
N SER A 52 -13.15 -38.20 18.45
CA SER A 52 -14.30 -38.74 17.70
C SER A 52 -15.49 -37.77 17.75
N ASP A 53 -15.68 -37.11 18.88
CA ASP A 53 -16.72 -36.10 19.08
C ASP A 53 -16.15 -34.86 19.80
N ALA A 54 -16.28 -33.69 19.19
CA ALA A 54 -15.82 -32.42 19.76
C ALA A 54 -16.65 -32.03 21.01
N GLN A 55 -17.86 -32.54 21.21
CA GLN A 55 -18.65 -32.28 22.41
C GLN A 55 -18.03 -32.89 23.66
N GLU A 56 -17.21 -33.92 23.52
CA GLU A 56 -16.51 -34.57 24.63
C GLU A 56 -15.25 -33.83 25.07
N ALA A 57 -14.90 -32.71 24.39
CA ALA A 57 -13.74 -31.96 24.76
C ALA A 57 -13.80 -31.48 26.23
N GLY A 58 -12.69 -31.71 26.96
CA GLY A 58 -12.48 -31.18 28.32
C GLY A 58 -11.59 -29.94 28.32
N PRO A 59 -11.59 -29.20 29.45
CA PRO A 59 -10.73 -28.00 29.61
C PRO A 59 -9.24 -28.31 29.40
N GLU A 60 -8.74 -29.39 29.97
CA GLU A 60 -7.33 -29.80 29.93
C GLU A 60 -6.85 -30.00 28.50
N ARG A 61 -7.66 -30.59 27.63
CA ARG A 61 -7.29 -30.82 26.22
C ARG A 61 -7.19 -29.52 25.42
N LEU A 62 -8.01 -28.53 25.73
CA LEU A 62 -7.91 -27.18 25.17
C LEU A 62 -6.66 -26.45 25.66
N GLU A 63 -6.35 -26.60 26.95
CA GLU A 63 -5.15 -26.02 27.57
C GLU A 63 -3.88 -26.59 26.91
N ASP A 64 -3.77 -27.90 26.77
CA ASP A 64 -2.66 -28.58 26.07
C ASP A 64 -2.48 -28.04 24.65
N TYR A 65 -3.59 -27.97 23.89
CA TYR A 65 -3.56 -27.42 22.53
C TYR A 65 -2.99 -26.00 22.49
N PHE A 66 -3.45 -25.12 23.37
CA PHE A 66 -2.97 -23.74 23.36
C PHE A 66 -1.54 -23.58 23.90
N ILE A 67 -1.09 -24.45 24.79
CA ILE A 67 0.32 -24.50 25.24
C ILE A 67 1.22 -24.87 24.05
N GLU A 68 0.92 -25.95 23.33
CA GLU A 68 1.68 -26.36 22.16
C GLU A 68 1.60 -25.33 21.02
N ARG A 69 0.39 -24.80 20.78
CA ARG A 69 0.14 -23.81 19.73
C ARG A 69 0.92 -22.52 19.95
N ARG A 70 1.09 -22.11 21.20
CA ARG A 70 1.87 -20.92 21.57
C ARG A 70 3.33 -21.01 21.16
N ALA A 71 3.91 -22.20 21.13
CA ALA A 71 5.30 -22.40 20.68
C ALA A 71 5.46 -22.25 19.14
N THR A 72 4.38 -22.43 18.37
CA THR A 72 4.44 -22.55 16.91
C THR A 72 3.88 -21.35 16.15
N VAL A 73 3.10 -20.47 16.80
CA VAL A 73 2.45 -19.33 16.13
C VAL A 73 2.68 -18.02 16.86
N SER A 74 2.47 -16.92 16.11
CA SER A 74 2.56 -15.58 16.70
C SER A 74 1.46 -15.36 17.76
N PRO A 75 1.67 -14.48 18.76
CA PRO A 75 0.65 -14.12 19.75
C PRO A 75 -0.67 -13.64 19.15
N PHE A 76 -0.62 -12.95 18.00
CA PHE A 76 -1.84 -12.53 17.27
C PHE A 76 -2.60 -13.69 16.66
N THR A 77 -1.87 -14.68 16.12
CA THR A 77 -2.49 -15.88 15.57
C THR A 77 -3.14 -16.69 16.68
N LEU A 78 -2.42 -16.88 17.79
CA LEU A 78 -2.92 -17.59 18.97
C LEU A 78 -4.20 -16.94 19.53
N GLN A 79 -4.22 -15.61 19.67
CA GLN A 79 -5.43 -14.90 20.09
C GLN A 79 -6.60 -15.14 19.17
N GLY A 80 -6.34 -15.14 17.86
CA GLY A 80 -7.37 -15.43 16.86
C GLY A 80 -7.87 -16.87 16.94
N ASP A 81 -6.99 -17.84 17.25
CA ASP A 81 -7.34 -19.25 17.41
C ASP A 81 -8.21 -19.45 18.67
N ILE A 82 -7.81 -18.83 19.82
CA ILE A 82 -8.59 -18.84 21.06
C ILE A 82 -10.00 -18.27 20.84
N LEU A 83 -10.08 -17.08 20.21
CA LEU A 83 -11.38 -16.43 19.98
C LEU A 83 -12.30 -17.30 19.12
N GLU A 84 -11.76 -17.90 18.07
CA GLU A 84 -12.58 -18.67 17.14
C GLU A 84 -13.04 -19.99 17.74
N LEU A 85 -12.17 -20.69 18.47
CA LEU A 85 -12.57 -21.91 19.20
C LEU A 85 -13.61 -21.59 20.28
N LYS A 86 -13.44 -20.48 21.00
CA LYS A 86 -14.42 -20.03 21.99
C LYS A 86 -15.80 -19.76 21.37
N LEU A 87 -15.84 -19.13 20.17
CA LEU A 87 -17.09 -18.89 19.44
C LEU A 87 -17.71 -20.20 18.90
N PHE A 88 -16.88 -21.13 18.43
CA PHE A 88 -17.33 -22.43 17.97
C PHE A 88 -17.93 -23.25 19.11
N PHE A 89 -17.25 -23.40 20.25
CA PHE A 89 -17.75 -24.15 21.41
C PHE A 89 -18.99 -23.49 22.04
N ARG A 90 -19.07 -22.15 22.05
CA ARG A 90 -20.29 -21.44 22.47
C ARG A 90 -21.50 -21.79 21.58
N TRP A 91 -21.27 -22.05 20.31
CA TRP A 91 -22.31 -22.50 19.39
C TRP A 91 -22.61 -23.98 19.52
N LEU A 92 -21.60 -24.83 19.73
CA LEU A 92 -21.72 -26.28 19.78
C LEU A 92 -22.26 -26.77 21.13
N VAL A 93 -21.69 -26.25 22.24
CA VAL A 93 -21.99 -26.63 23.63
C VAL A 93 -22.09 -25.38 24.52
N PRO A 94 -23.15 -24.57 24.36
CA PRO A 94 -23.25 -23.24 24.99
C PRO A 94 -23.14 -23.29 26.52
N ASP A 95 -23.66 -24.31 27.14
CA ASP A 95 -23.70 -24.47 28.61
C ASP A 95 -22.31 -24.81 29.17
N ARG A 96 -21.43 -25.41 28.40
CA ARG A 96 -20.08 -25.81 28.81
C ARG A 96 -18.96 -24.83 28.37
N GLU A 97 -19.25 -23.86 27.52
CA GLU A 97 -18.22 -22.94 26.97
C GLU A 97 -17.42 -22.25 28.06
N LYS A 98 -18.08 -21.75 29.11
CA LYS A 98 -17.41 -21.07 30.22
C LYS A 98 -16.46 -21.98 30.98
N GLU A 99 -16.84 -23.21 31.22
CA GLU A 99 -16.02 -24.23 31.85
C GLU A 99 -14.81 -24.60 31.01
N LEU A 100 -15.02 -24.86 29.71
CA LEU A 100 -13.99 -25.25 28.76
C LEU A 100 -12.85 -24.19 28.65
N PHE A 101 -13.17 -22.93 28.77
CA PHE A 101 -12.21 -21.80 28.62
C PHE A 101 -11.87 -21.09 29.95
N ARG A 102 -12.20 -21.68 31.11
CA ARG A 102 -12.00 -21.02 32.44
C ARG A 102 -10.58 -20.55 32.73
N ASN A 103 -9.58 -21.34 32.33
CA ASN A 103 -8.17 -21.07 32.57
C ASN A 103 -7.48 -20.37 31.38
N ILE A 104 -8.15 -20.23 30.23
CA ILE A 104 -7.58 -19.69 29.01
C ILE A 104 -7.79 -18.18 28.96
N ARG A 105 -6.73 -17.41 29.19
CA ARG A 105 -6.75 -15.95 29.17
C ARG A 105 -6.34 -15.41 27.80
N MET A 106 -7.17 -14.55 27.22
CA MET A 106 -6.82 -13.79 26.01
C MET A 106 -6.06 -12.52 26.41
N ARG A 107 -4.77 -12.48 26.10
CA ARG A 107 -4.00 -11.22 26.15
C ARG A 107 -4.01 -10.60 24.76
N ARG A 108 -4.43 -9.34 24.66
CA ARG A 108 -4.28 -8.58 23.41
C ARG A 108 -2.81 -8.22 23.24
N PRO A 109 -2.10 -8.81 22.26
CA PRO A 109 -0.72 -8.42 22.02
C PRO A 109 -0.70 -6.98 21.53
N ARG A 110 0.15 -6.15 22.14
CA ARG A 110 0.37 -4.78 21.67
C ARG A 110 1.32 -4.86 20.46
N LYS A 111 0.90 -4.27 19.36
CA LYS A 111 1.73 -4.17 18.18
C LYS A 111 2.49 -2.84 18.26
N HIS A 112 3.69 -2.86 18.81
CA HIS A 112 4.61 -1.74 18.65
C HIS A 112 5.45 -1.99 17.41
N LEU A 113 5.35 -1.09 16.44
CA LEU A 113 6.35 -1.01 15.37
C LEU A 113 7.48 -0.12 15.92
N PRO A 114 8.70 -0.65 16.07
CA PRO A 114 9.84 0.19 16.39
C PRO A 114 9.99 1.29 15.34
N VAL A 115 10.28 2.51 15.77
CA VAL A 115 10.36 3.69 14.86
C VAL A 115 11.43 3.49 13.80
N ASP A 116 12.52 2.81 14.12
CA ASP A 116 13.63 2.44 13.24
C ASP A 116 13.24 1.45 12.12
N GLN A 117 12.16 0.71 12.30
CA GLN A 117 11.62 -0.22 11.28
C GLN A 117 10.59 0.42 10.35
N LEU A 118 10.24 1.69 10.56
CA LEU A 118 9.35 2.40 9.64
C LEU A 118 10.07 2.66 8.31
N ILE A 119 9.34 2.46 7.23
CA ILE A 119 9.78 2.81 5.86
C ILE A 119 9.81 4.33 5.78
N THR A 120 10.91 4.90 5.28
CA THR A 120 11.05 6.33 5.06
C THR A 120 10.76 6.73 3.61
N ARG A 121 10.73 8.02 3.30
CA ARG A 121 10.60 8.52 1.92
C ARG A 121 11.79 8.08 1.06
N GLU A 122 13.00 8.09 1.62
CA GLU A 122 14.23 7.62 0.96
C GLU A 122 14.17 6.14 0.65
N ASP A 123 13.59 5.33 1.53
CA ASP A 123 13.35 3.91 1.25
C ASP A 123 12.41 3.72 0.05
N ILE A 124 11.37 4.56 -0.08
CA ILE A 124 10.46 4.53 -1.24
C ILE A 124 11.20 4.98 -2.51
N VAL A 125 12.01 6.04 -2.45
CA VAL A 125 12.87 6.46 -3.58
C VAL A 125 13.71 5.28 -4.05
N ARG A 126 14.46 4.64 -3.16
CA ARG A 126 15.29 3.48 -3.49
C ARG A 126 14.49 2.32 -4.12
N LEU A 127 13.27 2.06 -3.63
CA LEU A 127 12.39 1.05 -4.19
C LEU A 127 11.91 1.40 -5.60
N VAL A 128 11.63 2.67 -5.86
CA VAL A 128 11.15 3.18 -7.14
C VAL A 128 12.26 3.20 -8.18
N ASP A 129 13.48 3.63 -7.79
CA ASP A 129 14.62 3.80 -8.69
C ASP A 129 15.11 2.49 -9.30
N VAL A 130 14.94 1.36 -8.60
CA VAL A 130 15.31 0.04 -9.16
C VAL A 130 14.18 -0.62 -9.96
N CYS A 131 13.07 0.08 -10.20
CA CYS A 131 11.96 -0.43 -10.99
C CYS A 131 12.17 -0.20 -12.47
N ASP A 132 12.48 -1.25 -13.23
CA ASP A 132 12.64 -1.19 -14.69
C ASP A 132 11.32 -1.00 -15.45
N LYS A 133 10.18 -1.26 -14.82
CA LYS A 133 8.85 -1.24 -15.47
C LYS A 133 8.01 -0.07 -14.98
N PRO A 134 7.43 0.74 -15.89
CA PRO A 134 6.52 1.84 -15.50
C PRO A 134 5.39 1.39 -14.60
N ARG A 135 4.83 0.18 -14.82
CA ARG A 135 3.80 -0.42 -13.96
C ARG A 135 4.21 -0.51 -12.49
N ASP A 136 5.42 -0.99 -12.26
CA ASP A 136 5.88 -1.30 -10.91
C ASP A 136 6.24 -0.04 -10.16
N ARG A 137 6.83 0.92 -10.87
CA ARG A 137 7.10 2.27 -10.41
C ARG A 137 5.80 2.97 -10.02
N ALA A 138 4.82 2.99 -10.93
CA ALA A 138 3.49 3.56 -10.68
C ALA A 138 2.77 2.90 -9.49
N LEU A 139 2.88 1.58 -9.32
CA LEU A 139 2.25 0.86 -8.22
C LEU A 139 2.86 1.25 -6.86
N ILE A 140 4.19 1.33 -6.74
CA ILE A 140 4.87 1.71 -5.49
C ILE A 140 4.53 3.16 -5.15
N MET A 141 4.62 4.07 -6.13
CA MET A 141 4.27 5.47 -5.94
C MET A 141 2.80 5.64 -5.55
N LEU A 142 1.88 4.90 -6.17
CA LEU A 142 0.46 4.94 -5.81
C LEU A 142 0.19 4.39 -4.40
N MET A 143 0.87 3.30 -3.99
CA MET A 143 0.77 2.79 -2.62
C MET A 143 1.21 3.84 -1.59
N TRP A 144 2.32 4.52 -1.88
CA TRP A 144 2.82 5.59 -1.02
C TRP A 144 1.87 6.78 -1.01
N ASP A 145 1.56 7.37 -2.16
CA ASP A 145 0.80 8.62 -2.26
C ASP A 145 -0.59 8.50 -1.65
N SER A 146 -1.31 7.43 -1.98
CA SER A 146 -2.68 7.20 -1.52
C SER A 146 -2.80 6.70 -0.07
N GLY A 147 -1.77 6.00 0.43
CA GLY A 147 -1.86 5.26 1.69
C GLY A 147 -3.00 4.23 1.74
N ALA A 148 -3.61 3.87 0.60
CA ALA A 148 -4.74 2.96 0.52
C ALA A 148 -4.32 1.50 0.78
N ARG A 149 -5.30 0.62 1.05
CA ARG A 149 -5.03 -0.82 1.16
C ARG A 149 -4.73 -1.40 -0.22
N ILE A 150 -3.74 -2.29 -0.30
CA ILE A 150 -3.35 -2.89 -1.59
C ILE A 150 -4.52 -3.54 -2.32
N GLY A 151 -5.45 -4.17 -1.62
CA GLY A 151 -6.65 -4.77 -2.23
C GLY A 151 -7.57 -3.73 -2.87
N GLU A 152 -7.66 -2.53 -2.31
CA GLU A 152 -8.43 -1.41 -2.87
C GLU A 152 -7.77 -0.89 -4.16
N LEU A 153 -6.44 -0.73 -4.16
CA LEU A 153 -5.70 -0.28 -5.34
C LEU A 153 -5.74 -1.30 -6.49
N LEU A 154 -5.58 -2.58 -6.17
CA LEU A 154 -5.66 -3.63 -7.18
C LEU A 154 -7.07 -3.87 -7.72
N SER A 155 -8.12 -3.37 -7.05
CA SER A 155 -9.48 -3.43 -7.57
C SER A 155 -9.80 -2.33 -8.59
N LEU A 156 -8.94 -1.31 -8.72
CA LEU A 156 -9.13 -0.22 -9.67
C LEU A 156 -9.03 -0.70 -11.12
N ASN A 157 -9.80 -0.05 -11.99
CA ASN A 157 -9.72 -0.12 -13.44
C ASN A 157 -9.10 1.17 -13.98
N ILE A 158 -8.69 1.18 -15.25
CA ILE A 158 -8.09 2.36 -15.89
C ILE A 158 -9.03 3.57 -15.79
N GLY A 159 -10.32 3.39 -16.11
CA GLY A 159 -11.32 4.48 -16.06
C GLY A 159 -11.65 5.01 -14.66
N HIS A 160 -11.17 4.37 -13.59
CA HIS A 160 -11.32 4.88 -12.24
C HIS A 160 -10.30 5.97 -11.88
N VAL A 161 -9.29 6.22 -12.73
CA VAL A 161 -8.29 7.28 -12.54
C VAL A 161 -8.72 8.51 -13.33
N GLN A 162 -9.03 9.58 -12.64
CA GLN A 162 -9.43 10.85 -13.24
C GLN A 162 -8.31 11.87 -13.04
N PHE A 163 -7.62 12.21 -14.12
CA PHE A 163 -6.58 13.24 -14.11
C PHE A 163 -7.21 14.64 -14.21
N ASP A 164 -6.69 15.59 -13.44
CA ASP A 164 -7.06 17.00 -13.48
C ASP A 164 -5.82 17.90 -13.30
N ARG A 165 -6.04 19.23 -13.30
CA ARG A 165 -4.94 20.23 -13.15
C ARG A 165 -4.20 20.14 -11.81
N TYR A 166 -4.75 19.46 -10.81
CA TYR A 166 -4.15 19.32 -9.47
C TYR A 166 -3.58 17.93 -9.22
N GLY A 167 -3.57 17.07 -10.24
CA GLY A 167 -3.07 15.71 -10.16
C GLY A 167 -4.07 14.68 -10.66
N ALA A 168 -4.46 13.73 -9.79
CA ALA A 168 -5.48 12.75 -10.13
C ALA A 168 -6.39 12.45 -8.93
N VAL A 169 -7.56 11.89 -9.23
CA VAL A 169 -8.52 11.41 -8.24
C VAL A 169 -8.84 9.96 -8.53
N VAL A 170 -8.89 9.15 -7.47
CA VAL A 170 -9.41 7.79 -7.53
C VAL A 170 -10.48 7.60 -6.46
N ILE A 171 -11.51 6.81 -6.77
CA ILE A 171 -12.50 6.34 -5.80
C ILE A 171 -12.20 4.89 -5.49
N VAL A 172 -11.83 4.62 -4.25
CA VAL A 172 -11.56 3.27 -3.77
C VAL A 172 -12.74 2.75 -2.95
N ASN A 173 -13.04 1.45 -3.10
CA ASN A 173 -14.08 0.77 -2.32
C ASN A 173 -13.43 -0.18 -1.32
N GLY A 174 -13.52 0.14 -0.06
CA GLY A 174 -12.94 -0.61 1.05
C GLY A 174 -13.98 -1.35 1.89
N LYS A 175 -13.51 -1.91 3.02
CA LYS A 175 -14.38 -2.58 3.99
C LYS A 175 -15.43 -1.63 4.62
N THR A 176 -15.08 -0.35 4.71
CA THR A 176 -15.86 0.72 5.35
C THR A 176 -16.61 1.61 4.33
N GLY A 177 -16.71 1.17 3.09
CA GLY A 177 -17.38 1.91 2.01
C GLY A 177 -16.41 2.58 1.03
N MET A 178 -16.99 3.42 0.16
CA MET A 178 -16.26 4.17 -0.85
C MET A 178 -15.66 5.45 -0.28
N ARG A 179 -14.46 5.81 -0.74
CA ARG A 179 -13.84 7.10 -0.45
C ARG A 179 -13.05 7.63 -1.63
N ARG A 180 -13.02 8.93 -1.74
CA ARG A 180 -12.26 9.67 -2.74
C ARG A 180 -10.86 9.95 -2.22
N LEU A 181 -9.84 9.63 -3.01
CA LEU A 181 -8.44 9.91 -2.70
C LEU A 181 -7.86 10.86 -3.75
N ARG A 182 -7.19 11.92 -3.29
CA ARG A 182 -6.41 12.82 -4.12
C ARG A 182 -5.00 12.25 -4.26
N LEU A 183 -4.50 12.19 -5.47
CA LEU A 183 -3.16 11.75 -5.83
C LEU A 183 -2.37 12.94 -6.36
N ILE A 184 -1.13 13.06 -5.93
CA ILE A 184 -0.23 14.16 -6.32
C ILE A 184 1.13 13.59 -6.73
N SER A 185 1.84 12.93 -5.81
CA SER A 185 3.20 12.43 -6.03
C SER A 185 3.27 11.28 -7.03
N SER A 186 2.23 10.45 -7.08
CA SER A 186 2.16 9.28 -7.97
C SER A 186 1.69 9.61 -9.39
N VAL A 187 1.23 10.83 -9.65
CA VAL A 187 0.57 11.20 -10.90
C VAL A 187 1.45 11.00 -12.13
N PRO A 188 2.72 11.46 -12.16
CA PRO A 188 3.57 11.32 -13.34
C PRO A 188 3.83 9.85 -13.71
N ASP A 189 4.15 9.02 -12.69
CA ASP A 189 4.39 7.59 -12.90
C ASP A 189 3.12 6.85 -13.31
N LEU A 190 1.99 7.24 -12.70
CA LEU A 190 0.69 6.66 -13.00
C LEU A 190 0.25 7.01 -14.43
N GLN A 191 0.46 8.24 -14.88
CA GLN A 191 0.17 8.67 -16.23
C GLN A 191 1.05 7.95 -17.25
N THR A 192 2.34 7.81 -16.98
CA THR A 192 3.27 7.02 -17.80
C THR A 192 2.80 5.58 -17.92
N TRP A 193 2.36 4.96 -16.81
CA TRP A 193 1.83 3.60 -16.83
C TRP A 193 0.55 3.49 -17.63
N VAL A 194 -0.42 4.38 -17.42
CA VAL A 194 -1.70 4.36 -18.17
C VAL A 194 -1.46 4.51 -19.67
N ASN A 195 -0.56 5.41 -20.08
CA ASN A 195 -0.21 5.62 -21.48
C ASN A 195 0.47 4.41 -22.13
N THR A 196 1.24 3.64 -21.38
CA THR A 196 1.95 2.42 -21.85
C THR A 196 1.20 1.13 -21.52
N HIS A 197 -0.01 1.24 -20.97
CA HIS A 197 -0.78 0.08 -20.53
C HIS A 197 -1.16 -0.83 -21.71
N PRO A 198 -0.97 -2.16 -21.61
CA PRO A 198 -1.27 -3.08 -22.74
C PRO A 198 -2.74 -3.11 -23.14
N LEU A 199 -3.64 -2.70 -22.25
CA LEU A 199 -5.09 -2.64 -22.46
C LEU A 199 -5.61 -1.20 -22.34
N ARG A 200 -4.82 -0.19 -22.72
CA ARG A 200 -5.14 1.24 -22.54
C ARG A 200 -6.44 1.70 -23.19
N ALA A 201 -6.88 1.01 -24.24
CA ALA A 201 -8.12 1.34 -24.95
C ALA A 201 -9.40 0.92 -24.20
N ASP A 202 -9.28 0.05 -23.20
CA ASP A 202 -10.41 -0.45 -22.40
C ASP A 202 -10.40 0.21 -21.01
N ALA A 203 -11.30 1.16 -20.79
CA ALA A 203 -11.46 1.82 -19.49
C ALA A 203 -11.85 0.86 -18.35
N ASN A 204 -12.45 -0.29 -18.68
CA ASN A 204 -12.84 -1.32 -17.71
C ASN A 204 -11.71 -2.33 -17.41
N ALA A 205 -10.61 -2.27 -18.16
CA ALA A 205 -9.45 -3.12 -17.89
C ALA A 205 -8.86 -2.83 -16.51
N PRO A 206 -8.34 -3.86 -15.81
CA PRO A 206 -7.69 -3.65 -14.50
C PRO A 206 -6.52 -2.68 -14.63
N LEU A 207 -6.42 -1.70 -13.72
CA LEU A 207 -5.33 -0.73 -13.72
C LEU A 207 -3.95 -1.39 -13.57
N PHE A 208 -3.82 -2.42 -12.75
CA PHE A 208 -2.58 -3.16 -12.59
C PHE A 208 -2.73 -4.61 -13.05
N VAL A 209 -1.99 -4.95 -14.10
CA VAL A 209 -2.03 -6.26 -14.75
C VAL A 209 -0.68 -6.96 -14.70
N THR A 210 -0.70 -8.30 -14.79
CA THR A 210 0.51 -9.10 -14.95
C THR A 210 1.15 -8.82 -16.32
N SER A 211 2.47 -9.03 -16.43
CA SER A 211 3.12 -8.98 -17.74
C SER A 211 2.61 -10.12 -18.62
N ARG A 212 2.44 -9.86 -19.91
CA ARG A 212 2.17 -10.90 -20.91
C ARG A 212 3.34 -11.89 -20.92
N ARG A 213 3.09 -13.15 -20.63
CA ARG A 213 4.08 -14.23 -20.70
C ARG A 213 3.46 -15.45 -21.37
N TYR A 214 4.21 -16.11 -22.24
CA TYR A 214 3.83 -17.39 -22.85
C TYR A 214 2.43 -17.38 -23.49
N GLY A 215 2.05 -16.29 -24.18
CA GLY A 215 0.73 -16.19 -24.85
C GLY A 215 -0.46 -15.92 -23.94
N HIS A 216 -0.27 -15.84 -22.62
CA HIS A 216 -1.38 -15.50 -21.71
C HIS A 216 -1.69 -14.01 -21.71
N GLU A 217 -2.99 -13.69 -21.81
CA GLU A 217 -3.46 -12.31 -21.71
C GLU A 217 -3.16 -11.69 -20.32
N PRO A 218 -2.92 -10.36 -20.27
CA PRO A 218 -2.70 -9.65 -19.03
C PRO A 218 -3.89 -9.82 -18.09
N ARG A 219 -3.63 -10.24 -16.84
CA ARG A 219 -4.66 -10.42 -15.80
C ARG A 219 -4.43 -9.48 -14.64
N ARG A 220 -5.48 -9.12 -13.93
CA ARG A 220 -5.40 -8.34 -12.69
C ARG A 220 -4.34 -8.93 -11.75
N MET A 221 -3.45 -8.08 -11.25
CA MET A 221 -2.43 -8.51 -10.29
C MET A 221 -3.06 -8.97 -8.97
N SER A 222 -2.51 -10.04 -8.39
CA SER A 222 -2.88 -10.49 -7.06
C SER A 222 -2.05 -9.78 -5.98
N ILE A 223 -2.58 -9.71 -4.75
CA ILE A 223 -1.84 -9.19 -3.59
C ILE A 223 -0.52 -9.94 -3.42
N ARG A 224 -0.54 -11.27 -3.55
CA ARG A 224 0.66 -12.12 -3.45
C ARG A 224 1.73 -11.78 -4.50
N THR A 225 1.30 -11.44 -5.71
CA THR A 225 2.23 -11.01 -6.77
C THR A 225 2.96 -9.73 -6.36
N VAL A 226 2.24 -8.77 -5.78
CA VAL A 226 2.82 -7.51 -5.28
C VAL A 226 3.76 -7.76 -4.11
N GLU A 227 3.34 -8.56 -3.13
CA GLU A 227 4.17 -8.92 -1.96
C GLU A 227 5.48 -9.59 -2.39
N ASN A 228 5.41 -10.57 -3.30
CA ASN A 228 6.60 -11.25 -3.81
C ASN A 228 7.53 -10.28 -4.55
N LYS A 229 6.96 -9.35 -5.31
CA LYS A 229 7.75 -8.34 -6.02
C LYS A 229 8.44 -7.38 -5.05
N LEU A 230 7.74 -6.84 -4.07
CA LEU A 230 8.33 -5.98 -3.05
C LEU A 230 9.44 -6.68 -2.28
N LYS A 231 9.24 -7.95 -1.89
CA LYS A 231 10.28 -8.77 -1.26
C LYS A 231 11.50 -8.97 -2.15
N TYR A 232 11.29 -9.18 -3.45
CA TYR A 232 12.38 -9.32 -4.41
C TYR A 232 13.21 -8.03 -4.51
N VAL A 233 12.54 -6.90 -4.70
CA VAL A 233 13.19 -5.57 -4.82
C VAL A 233 13.93 -5.21 -3.52
N ALA A 234 13.28 -5.38 -2.36
CA ALA A 234 13.90 -5.12 -1.06
C ALA A 234 15.16 -5.96 -0.84
N ARG A 235 15.14 -7.24 -1.24
CA ARG A 235 16.29 -8.12 -1.16
C ARG A 235 17.42 -7.67 -2.09
N LYS A 236 17.10 -7.27 -3.33
CA LYS A 236 18.07 -6.72 -4.29
C LYS A 236 18.77 -5.48 -3.75
N LEU A 237 18.07 -4.66 -2.95
CA LEU A 237 18.59 -3.44 -2.33
C LEU A 237 19.29 -3.68 -0.97
N GLY A 238 19.33 -4.91 -0.47
CA GLY A 238 19.86 -5.21 0.86
C GLY A 238 19.08 -4.55 2.01
N MET A 239 17.77 -4.28 1.82
CA MET A 239 16.97 -3.64 2.84
C MET A 239 16.64 -4.60 3.97
N THR A 240 16.91 -4.20 5.21
CA THR A 240 16.62 -4.99 6.43
C THR A 240 15.20 -4.77 6.95
N LYS A 241 14.59 -3.63 6.61
CA LYS A 241 13.21 -3.29 7.00
C LYS A 241 12.20 -4.22 6.32
N PRO A 242 11.08 -4.56 6.98
CA PRO A 242 10.03 -5.39 6.40
C PRO A 242 9.25 -4.62 5.31
N ILE A 243 9.59 -4.84 4.04
CA ILE A 243 8.94 -4.18 2.91
C ILE A 243 7.75 -5.01 2.42
N HIS A 244 6.55 -4.51 2.68
CA HIS A 244 5.28 -5.08 2.20
C HIS A 244 4.21 -3.98 2.11
N PRO A 245 3.09 -4.19 1.38
CA PRO A 245 2.11 -3.14 1.12
C PRO A 245 1.56 -2.47 2.39
N HIS A 246 1.36 -3.26 3.44
CA HIS A 246 0.83 -2.72 4.70
C HIS A 246 1.86 -1.85 5.44
N ALA A 247 3.16 -2.18 5.35
CA ALA A 247 4.24 -1.37 5.91
C ALA A 247 4.37 -0.02 5.17
N ILE A 248 4.26 -0.01 3.83
CA ILE A 248 4.24 1.23 3.04
C ILE A 248 3.05 2.11 3.45
N ARG A 249 1.86 1.51 3.59
CA ARG A 249 0.69 2.22 4.08
C ARG A 249 0.89 2.78 5.50
N HIS A 250 1.45 2.01 6.42
CA HIS A 250 1.77 2.48 7.77
C HIS A 250 2.70 3.68 7.73
N ALA A 251 3.79 3.59 6.98
CA ALA A 251 4.74 4.67 6.80
C ALA A 251 4.06 5.94 6.25
N ARG A 252 3.23 5.81 5.20
CA ARG A 252 2.52 6.96 4.64
C ARG A 252 1.54 7.59 5.61
N LEU A 253 0.76 6.81 6.35
CA LEU A 253 -0.17 7.36 7.31
C LEU A 253 0.55 8.08 8.45
N THR A 254 1.71 7.58 8.90
CA THR A 254 2.59 8.28 9.85
C THR A 254 3.15 9.57 9.24
N ASP A 255 3.61 9.53 7.99
CA ASP A 255 4.10 10.70 7.25
C ASP A 255 3.04 11.81 7.14
N LEU A 256 1.78 11.43 6.91
CA LEU A 256 0.66 12.36 6.82
C LEU A 256 0.29 13.04 8.16
N THR A 257 0.66 12.46 9.31
CA THR A 257 0.43 13.08 10.62
C THR A 257 1.53 14.06 11.01
N ARG A 258 2.69 14.00 10.33
CA ARG A 258 3.83 14.87 10.63
C ARG A 258 3.60 16.28 10.11
N SER A 259 3.91 17.25 10.96
CA SER A 259 4.00 18.65 10.57
C SER A 259 5.47 19.02 10.37
N ASN A 260 5.75 19.84 9.38
CA ASN A 260 7.02 20.58 9.27
C ASN A 260 6.65 22.06 9.07
N GLY A 261 7.60 22.98 9.22
CA GLY A 261 7.34 24.41 9.16
C GLY A 261 6.52 24.89 7.95
N LYS A 262 6.44 24.09 6.87
CA LYS A 262 5.70 24.40 5.63
C LYS A 262 4.39 23.61 5.49
N LYS A 263 4.26 22.48 6.14
CA LYS A 263 3.09 21.57 6.01
C LYS A 263 2.51 21.26 7.38
N GLN A 264 1.22 21.45 7.50
CA GLN A 264 0.45 20.99 8.65
C GLN A 264 0.11 19.50 8.47
N GLY A 265 0.41 18.67 9.46
CA GLY A 265 -0.01 17.26 9.48
C GLY A 265 -1.52 17.14 9.55
N LEU A 266 -2.04 16.05 9.00
CA LEU A 266 -3.46 15.75 9.06
C LEU A 266 -3.92 15.51 10.49
N SER A 267 -5.05 16.08 10.85
CA SER A 267 -5.76 15.79 12.09
C SER A 267 -6.21 14.31 12.13
N GLU A 268 -6.54 13.82 13.32
CA GLU A 268 -7.04 12.46 13.48
C GLU A 268 -8.28 12.19 12.61
N MET A 269 -9.18 13.15 12.50
CA MET A 269 -10.40 13.02 11.70
C MET A 269 -10.10 12.92 10.21
N GLU A 270 -9.22 13.77 9.69
CA GLU A 270 -8.76 13.73 8.30
C GLU A 270 -8.00 12.44 7.98
N LEU A 271 -7.15 11.99 8.91
CA LEU A 271 -6.45 10.72 8.78
C LEU A 271 -7.42 9.53 8.72
N ARG A 272 -8.51 9.55 9.52
CA ARG A 272 -9.56 8.52 9.46
C ARG A 272 -10.21 8.46 8.08
N LEU A 273 -10.52 9.61 7.48
CA LEU A 273 -11.10 9.70 6.14
C LEU A 273 -10.15 9.13 5.07
N VAL A 274 -8.90 9.58 5.06
CA VAL A 274 -7.89 9.11 4.10
C VAL A 274 -7.64 7.60 4.27
N ALA A 275 -7.47 7.14 5.50
CA ALA A 275 -7.20 5.75 5.79
C ALA A 275 -8.42 4.82 5.58
N GLY A 276 -9.64 5.37 5.55
CA GLY A 276 -10.87 4.58 5.51
C GLY A 276 -11.00 3.73 6.77
N TRP A 277 -10.99 4.36 7.94
CA TRP A 277 -11.27 3.73 9.23
C TRP A 277 -12.67 4.09 9.70
N GLU A 278 -13.29 3.16 10.44
CA GLU A 278 -14.56 3.41 11.10
C GLU A 278 -14.41 4.46 12.21
N LYS A 279 -15.49 5.16 12.52
CA LYS A 279 -15.52 6.23 13.52
C LYS A 279 -15.00 5.80 14.89
N ASN A 280 -15.25 4.55 15.29
CA ASN A 280 -14.84 3.97 16.59
C ASN A 280 -13.55 3.14 16.50
N SER A 281 -12.76 3.26 15.45
CA SER A 281 -11.50 2.54 15.31
C SER A 281 -10.43 3.12 16.22
N ALA A 282 -9.74 2.29 17.00
CA ALA A 282 -8.55 2.69 17.78
C ALA A 282 -7.27 2.82 16.93
N MET A 283 -7.38 2.65 15.59
CA MET A 283 -6.22 2.69 14.71
C MET A 283 -5.48 4.04 14.69
N PRO A 284 -6.14 5.22 14.74
CA PRO A 284 -5.41 6.49 14.75
C PRO A 284 -4.45 6.63 15.91
N GLU A 285 -4.79 6.12 17.09
CA GLU A 285 -3.91 6.14 18.28
C GLU A 285 -2.52 5.55 17.98
N VAL A 286 -2.46 4.51 17.14
CA VAL A 286 -1.18 3.88 16.76
C VAL A 286 -0.25 4.86 16.02
N TYR A 287 -0.80 5.82 15.30
CA TYR A 287 -0.04 6.78 14.49
C TYR A 287 0.26 8.07 15.24
N VAL A 288 -0.66 8.52 16.08
CA VAL A 288 -0.48 9.71 16.92
C VAL A 288 0.55 9.47 18.03
N HIS A 289 0.62 8.24 18.56
CA HIS A 289 1.60 7.89 19.62
C HIS A 289 3.02 7.62 19.10
N LEU A 290 3.21 7.44 17.78
CA LEU A 290 4.56 7.29 17.19
C LEU A 290 5.35 8.61 17.18
N SER A 291 4.76 9.72 17.60
CA SER A 291 5.30 11.06 17.46
C SER A 291 5.86 11.68 18.73
N GLY A 292 6.36 10.89 19.69
CA GLY A 292 7.08 11.48 20.83
C GLY A 292 8.21 12.39 20.36
N ALA A 293 9.00 11.97 19.38
CA ALA A 293 10.02 12.79 18.73
C ALA A 293 9.42 13.97 17.92
N ASP A 294 8.24 13.79 17.33
CA ASP A 294 7.55 14.88 16.61
C ASP A 294 6.95 15.90 17.59
N VAL A 295 6.49 15.47 18.77
CA VAL A 295 6.04 16.38 19.84
C VAL A 295 7.22 17.18 20.38
N GLU A 296 8.36 16.53 20.65
CA GLU A 296 9.59 17.18 21.06
C GLU A 296 10.04 18.22 20.04
N ARG A 297 10.08 17.83 18.76
CA ARG A 297 10.40 18.75 17.67
C ARG A 297 9.45 19.93 17.61
N LYS A 298 8.15 19.71 17.72
CA LYS A 298 7.13 20.78 17.73
C LYS A 298 7.27 21.73 18.91
N LEU A 299 7.66 21.19 20.08
CA LEU A 299 7.98 22.04 21.25
C LEU A 299 9.23 22.86 21.00
N LEU A 300 10.26 22.28 20.37
CA LEU A 300 11.49 23.00 20.00
C LEU A 300 11.25 24.05 18.92
N GLU A 301 10.43 23.75 17.89
CA GLU A 301 9.99 24.70 16.87
C GLU A 301 9.21 25.87 17.49
N ASN A 302 8.26 25.59 18.37
CA ASN A 302 7.48 26.62 19.09
C ASN A 302 8.37 27.48 20.01
N ALA A 303 9.47 26.93 20.50
CA ALA A 303 10.45 27.64 21.31
C ALA A 303 11.51 28.39 20.46
N GLY A 304 11.48 28.25 19.12
CA GLY A 304 12.48 28.87 18.24
C GLY A 304 13.87 28.26 18.34
N LEU A 305 13.99 27.02 18.81
CA LEU A 305 15.26 26.33 19.07
C LEU A 305 15.70 25.38 17.95
N VAL A 306 14.89 25.19 16.91
CA VAL A 306 15.21 24.34 15.74
C VAL A 306 15.28 25.20 14.49
N ASP A 307 16.44 25.18 13.84
CA ASP A 307 16.64 25.82 12.53
C ASP A 307 16.06 24.97 11.40
N ASP A 308 15.53 25.63 10.35
CA ASP A 308 14.90 25.09 9.13
C ASP A 308 15.81 24.16 8.29
N ALA A 309 17.01 23.82 8.75
CA ALA A 309 17.98 23.01 7.99
C ALA A 309 17.54 21.58 7.68
N SER A 310 16.51 21.05 8.36
CA SER A 310 15.94 19.72 8.11
C SER A 310 14.97 19.66 6.92
N ASP A 311 14.65 20.79 6.32
CA ASP A 311 13.65 20.93 5.24
C ASP A 311 14.05 20.25 3.91
N ARG A 312 15.33 19.94 3.71
CA ARG A 312 15.80 19.30 2.46
C ARG A 312 15.39 17.82 2.32
N MET A 313 15.15 17.11 3.43
CA MET A 313 14.75 15.68 3.37
C MET A 313 13.26 15.49 3.13
N ASP A 314 12.43 16.50 3.40
CA ASP A 314 10.96 16.36 3.34
C ASP A 314 10.38 16.54 1.92
N THR A 315 11.18 16.96 0.95
CA THR A 315 10.76 17.13 -0.46
C THR A 315 11.01 15.89 -1.34
N ALA A 316 11.68 14.87 -0.83
CA ALA A 316 11.82 13.60 -1.52
C ALA A 316 10.44 13.05 -1.91
N LEU A 317 10.24 12.65 -3.15
CA LEU A 317 8.97 12.20 -3.74
C LEU A 317 7.95 13.31 -4.06
N GLU A 318 8.26 14.58 -3.86
CA GLU A 318 7.39 15.66 -4.33
C GLU A 318 7.51 15.84 -5.84
N PRO A 319 6.38 15.87 -6.58
CA PRO A 319 6.44 16.07 -8.02
C PRO A 319 6.96 17.48 -8.32
N ARG A 320 7.75 17.59 -9.38
CA ARG A 320 8.26 18.87 -9.88
C ARG A 320 7.22 19.55 -10.76
N GLN A 321 6.71 20.68 -10.34
CA GLN A 321 5.81 21.46 -11.19
C GLN A 321 6.63 22.27 -12.20
N CYS A 322 6.29 22.12 -13.48
CA CYS A 322 6.93 22.89 -14.53
C CYS A 322 6.59 24.40 -14.39
N PRO A 323 7.59 25.30 -14.32
CA PRO A 323 7.31 26.72 -14.19
C PRO A 323 6.63 27.31 -15.44
N ARG A 324 6.81 26.70 -16.62
CA ARG A 324 6.25 27.16 -17.90
C ARG A 324 4.80 26.69 -18.10
N CYS A 325 4.55 25.39 -18.10
CA CYS A 325 3.22 24.83 -18.44
C CYS A 325 2.44 24.29 -17.22
N LYS A 326 3.02 24.40 -16.01
CA LYS A 326 2.43 23.97 -14.72
C LYS A 326 2.13 22.46 -14.63
N ALA A 327 2.56 21.65 -15.62
CA ALA A 327 2.43 20.20 -15.56
C ALA A 327 3.22 19.60 -14.40
N LEU A 328 2.68 18.58 -13.74
CA LEU A 328 3.36 17.82 -12.72
C LEU A 328 4.28 16.77 -13.37
N ASN A 329 5.53 16.72 -12.93
CA ASN A 329 6.55 15.79 -13.40
C ASN A 329 7.05 14.96 -12.22
N ALA A 330 7.64 13.78 -12.49
CA ALA A 330 8.20 12.95 -11.45
C ALA A 330 9.27 13.72 -10.63
N TYR A 331 9.46 13.32 -9.37
CA TYR A 331 10.42 13.96 -8.46
C TYR A 331 11.86 13.94 -8.99
N ASP A 332 12.19 12.98 -9.84
CA ASP A 332 13.50 12.76 -10.49
C ASP A 332 13.56 13.27 -11.93
N ALA A 333 12.49 13.91 -12.46
CA ALA A 333 12.46 14.40 -13.83
C ALA A 333 13.45 15.56 -14.05
N PHE A 334 14.28 15.45 -15.07
CA PHE A 334 15.19 16.49 -15.52
C PHE A 334 14.51 17.50 -16.46
N TYR A 335 13.55 17.01 -17.25
CA TYR A 335 12.80 17.79 -18.22
C TYR A 335 11.30 17.60 -18.04
N CYS A 336 10.55 18.62 -18.40
CA CYS A 336 9.08 18.53 -18.41
C CYS A 336 8.59 17.60 -19.51
N ALA A 337 7.80 16.58 -19.12
CA ALA A 337 7.24 15.61 -20.06
C ALA A 337 6.26 16.23 -21.07
N THR A 338 5.69 17.42 -20.77
CA THR A 338 4.69 18.09 -21.62
C THR A 338 5.32 19.11 -22.56
N CYS A 339 6.28 19.92 -22.08
CA CYS A 339 6.82 21.05 -22.88
C CYS A 339 8.35 21.05 -22.99
N SER A 340 9.00 19.98 -22.54
CA SER A 340 10.45 19.75 -22.60
C SER A 340 11.31 20.81 -21.88
N MET A 341 10.72 21.68 -21.06
CA MET A 341 11.48 22.65 -20.28
C MET A 341 12.37 21.95 -19.26
N ALA A 342 13.62 22.38 -19.12
CA ALA A 342 14.52 21.91 -18.07
C ALA A 342 13.94 22.26 -16.69
N LEU A 343 13.91 21.27 -15.78
CA LEU A 343 13.34 21.38 -14.44
C LEU A 343 14.40 21.46 -13.35
N VAL A 344 15.65 21.22 -13.70
CA VAL A 344 16.81 21.27 -12.81
C VAL A 344 17.95 22.04 -13.50
N GLU A 345 18.80 22.66 -12.69
CA GLU A 345 19.89 23.49 -13.18
C GLU A 345 20.88 22.73 -14.07
N GLU A 346 21.17 21.47 -13.74
CA GLU A 346 22.02 20.62 -14.57
C GLU A 346 21.44 20.40 -15.98
N ALA A 347 20.15 20.18 -16.08
CA ALA A 347 19.48 20.03 -17.36
C ALA A 347 19.44 21.36 -18.14
N ALA A 348 19.25 22.47 -17.46
CA ALA A 348 19.30 23.79 -18.08
C ALA A 348 20.72 24.09 -18.66
N ARG A 349 21.76 23.83 -17.89
CA ARG A 349 23.14 23.96 -18.38
C ARG A 349 23.44 23.13 -19.63
N LYS A 350 23.01 21.86 -19.63
CA LYS A 350 23.17 20.98 -20.82
C LYS A 350 22.43 21.51 -22.04
N VAL A 351 21.26 22.12 -21.88
CA VAL A 351 20.53 22.76 -22.98
C VAL A 351 21.27 23.97 -23.49
N ASP A 352 21.79 24.81 -22.58
CA ASP A 352 22.58 26.01 -22.96
C ASP A 352 23.86 25.62 -23.70
N GLU A 353 24.61 24.63 -23.19
CA GLU A 353 25.83 24.11 -23.82
C GLU A 353 25.53 23.56 -25.23
N SER A 354 24.51 22.70 -25.36
CA SER A 354 24.11 22.14 -26.64
C SER A 354 23.64 23.24 -27.64
N THR A 355 22.98 24.28 -27.12
CA THR A 355 22.52 25.40 -27.91
C THR A 355 23.71 26.22 -28.44
N GLU A 356 24.72 26.47 -27.59
CA GLU A 356 25.93 27.18 -28.00
C GLU A 356 26.78 26.36 -28.99
N GLU A 357 26.85 25.04 -28.81
CA GLU A 357 27.49 24.16 -29.80
C GLU A 357 26.77 24.18 -31.16
N ALA A 358 25.43 24.07 -31.11
CA ALA A 358 24.59 24.11 -32.32
C ALA A 358 24.76 25.45 -33.06
N LYS A 359 24.83 26.60 -32.36
CA LYS A 359 25.08 27.92 -32.95
C LYS A 359 26.41 28.02 -33.68
N LYS A 360 27.40 27.24 -33.30
CA LYS A 360 28.71 27.17 -33.92
C LYS A 360 28.78 26.18 -35.08
N SER A 361 27.75 25.35 -35.27
CA SER A 361 27.73 24.38 -36.36
C SER A 361 27.58 25.05 -37.73
N GLY A 362 28.23 24.49 -38.77
CA GLY A 362 28.16 25.00 -40.14
C GLY A 362 26.70 25.03 -40.65
N GLU A 363 25.93 23.99 -40.36
CA GLU A 363 24.51 23.90 -40.74
C GLU A 363 23.65 25.04 -40.13
N TYR A 364 23.89 25.39 -38.87
CA TYR A 364 23.16 26.50 -38.24
C TYR A 364 23.55 27.85 -38.86
N LEU A 365 24.81 28.03 -39.17
CA LEU A 365 25.30 29.28 -39.82
C LEU A 365 24.72 29.42 -41.23
N GLU A 366 24.70 28.36 -42.04
CA GLU A 366 24.05 28.34 -43.35
C GLU A 366 22.54 28.63 -43.25
N TYR A 367 21.84 27.97 -42.29
CA TYR A 367 20.43 28.22 -42.05
C TYR A 367 20.16 29.70 -41.68
N MET A 368 20.98 30.30 -40.80
CA MET A 368 20.81 31.69 -40.39
C MET A 368 21.11 32.68 -41.54
N GLU A 369 22.03 32.35 -42.44
CA GLU A 369 22.31 33.11 -43.67
C GLU A 369 21.09 33.09 -44.58
N LEU A 370 20.50 31.89 -44.80
CA LEU A 370 19.30 31.71 -45.59
C LEU A 370 18.10 32.49 -45.02
N VAL A 371 17.88 32.42 -43.67
CA VAL A 371 16.83 33.18 -43.00
C VAL A 371 17.04 34.68 -43.14
N ARG A 372 18.29 35.14 -43.08
CA ARG A 372 18.65 36.55 -43.24
C ARG A 372 18.34 37.04 -44.69
N GLN A 373 18.61 36.18 -45.68
CA GLN A 373 18.34 36.47 -47.07
C GLN A 373 16.82 36.51 -47.33
N LEU A 374 16.07 35.53 -46.84
CA LEU A 374 14.60 35.49 -46.94
C LEU A 374 13.94 36.72 -46.25
N LYS A 375 14.43 37.15 -45.10
CA LYS A 375 13.93 38.37 -44.46
C LYS A 375 14.14 39.59 -45.31
N LYS A 376 15.32 39.71 -45.89
CA LYS A 376 15.67 40.82 -46.83
C LYS A 376 14.76 40.84 -48.04
N ASP A 377 14.49 39.65 -48.63
CA ASP A 377 13.64 39.50 -49.84
C ASP A 377 12.17 39.80 -49.53
N LEU A 378 11.73 39.54 -48.29
CA LEU A 378 10.36 39.80 -47.80
C LEU A 378 10.20 41.21 -47.20
N GLY A 379 11.24 42.03 -47.13
CA GLY A 379 11.17 43.36 -46.51
C GLY A 379 10.90 43.34 -45.02
N LEU A 380 11.26 42.24 -44.32
CA LEU A 380 11.11 42.04 -42.89
C LEU A 380 12.41 42.39 -42.18
N SER A 381 12.36 43.23 -41.16
CA SER A 381 13.50 43.62 -40.32
C SER A 381 13.86 42.55 -39.29
#